data_1a705ede22d7b52dd9cfa22e67e7146a
#
_entry.id   1a705ede22d7b52dd9cfa22e67e7146a
#
_cell.length_a   1.000
_cell.length_b   1.000
_cell.length_c   1.000
_cell.angle_alpha   90.00
_cell.angle_beta   90.00
_cell.angle_gamma   90.00
#
_symmetry.space_group_name_H-M   'P 1'
#
loop_
_entity.id
_entity.type
_entity.pdbx_description
1 polymer ?
#
loop_
_entity_poly.entity_id
_entity_poly.type
_entity_poly.pdbx_seq_one_letter_code
_entity_poly.pdbx_strand_id
1 'polypeptide(L)'
;MDRLFIYKDKLIANSRFQNTVAKIPFLRRIAKKRANQLFDVMAGFVYSQILLACIRLNLFNHLKNGPLTLEAIKNKCGLEQAPLKQLLDAAVSIDLLEIRSNQKFGLGKLGAPLVENSALVAMIEHHTVLYEDLRDPLLLLSGKLKNKKLEKFWPYVSNDLEDQESLKDQDRVKGYSDLMSTSLPLVADQVVSAYDFSKHRCLLDVGGGQGTFLKRVHLQSPRLERMLFDLPGVVNLAAENFLANSEDQSIKVFGGDFFKDDLPSGADLITLIRVIFDHDDERVKILLKSIFKALPTGGKLLIAEPMAETPEHPPMGHAYFGFYLMAMGRGRPRTVEEISHLALHVGFKNIDILHSDMPINAQVLLLST
;
A
#
# COMPACT_ATOMS: atom_id res chain seq x y z
N MET A 1 -8.39 -35.47 13.42
CA MET A 1 -8.79 -34.38 12.45
C MET A 1 -8.03 -34.54 11.14
N ASP A 2 -6.71 -34.67 11.14
CA ASP A 2 -5.87 -34.71 9.90
C ASP A 2 -6.25 -35.75 8.87
N ARG A 3 -6.64 -36.97 9.31
CA ARG A 3 -7.08 -38.04 8.40
C ARG A 3 -8.31 -37.66 7.56
N LEU A 4 -9.23 -36.87 8.12
CA LEU A 4 -10.41 -36.40 7.42
C LEU A 4 -10.06 -35.36 6.37
N PHE A 5 -9.13 -34.44 6.70
CA PHE A 5 -8.62 -33.47 5.74
C PHE A 5 -7.89 -34.14 4.58
N ILE A 6 -7.00 -35.10 4.89
CA ILE A 6 -6.29 -35.87 3.85
C ILE A 6 -7.26 -36.59 2.91
N TYR A 7 -8.32 -37.21 3.46
CA TYR A 7 -9.34 -37.86 2.65
C TYR A 7 -10.11 -36.88 1.76
N LYS A 8 -10.52 -35.73 2.32
CA LYS A 8 -11.17 -34.62 1.59
C LYS A 8 -10.30 -34.14 0.44
N ASP A 9 -9.00 -33.91 0.70
CA ASP A 9 -8.06 -33.38 -0.29
C ASP A 9 -7.85 -34.39 -1.44
N LYS A 10 -7.67 -35.68 -1.11
CA LYS A 10 -7.60 -36.76 -2.10
C LYS A 10 -8.87 -36.86 -2.95
N LEU A 11 -10.03 -36.67 -2.32
CA LEU A 11 -11.31 -36.69 -3.05
C LEU A 11 -11.42 -35.51 -4.01
N ILE A 12 -11.10 -34.32 -3.55
CA ILE A 12 -11.13 -33.09 -4.36
C ILE A 12 -10.11 -33.17 -5.51
N ALA A 13 -8.93 -33.75 -5.30
CA ALA A 13 -7.90 -33.93 -6.30
C ALA A 13 -8.25 -34.99 -7.36
N ASN A 14 -9.24 -35.86 -7.09
CA ASN A 14 -9.61 -36.94 -7.99
C ASN A 14 -10.46 -36.43 -9.18
N SER A 15 -9.94 -36.60 -10.40
CA SER A 15 -10.59 -36.16 -11.63
C SER A 15 -11.97 -36.80 -11.87
N ARG A 16 -12.12 -38.09 -11.48
CA ARG A 16 -13.42 -38.79 -11.59
C ARG A 16 -14.48 -38.18 -10.66
N PHE A 17 -14.08 -37.83 -9.44
CA PHE A 17 -14.93 -37.13 -8.49
C PHE A 17 -15.32 -35.72 -9.03
N GLN A 18 -14.35 -34.97 -9.53
CA GLN A 18 -14.60 -33.65 -10.11
C GLN A 18 -15.61 -33.73 -11.27
N ASN A 19 -15.45 -34.70 -12.15
CA ASN A 19 -16.36 -34.93 -13.27
C ASN A 19 -17.79 -35.35 -12.81
N THR A 20 -17.88 -36.10 -11.72
CA THR A 20 -19.17 -36.49 -11.13
C THR A 20 -19.87 -35.30 -10.48
N VAL A 21 -19.13 -34.50 -9.71
CA VAL A 21 -19.63 -33.28 -9.09
C VAL A 21 -20.12 -32.26 -10.12
N ALA A 22 -19.43 -32.14 -11.24
CA ALA A 22 -19.83 -31.26 -12.34
C ALA A 22 -21.19 -31.63 -12.99
N LYS A 23 -21.66 -32.87 -12.84
CA LYS A 23 -22.94 -33.34 -13.36
C LYS A 23 -24.11 -33.07 -12.41
N ILE A 24 -23.87 -32.84 -11.11
CA ILE A 24 -24.89 -32.59 -10.09
C ILE A 24 -25.21 -31.10 -10.03
N PRO A 25 -26.44 -30.64 -10.31
CA PRO A 25 -26.77 -29.20 -10.50
C PRO A 25 -26.31 -28.29 -9.37
N PHE A 26 -26.52 -28.68 -8.10
CA PHE A 26 -26.12 -27.89 -6.96
C PHE A 26 -24.59 -27.84 -6.77
N LEU A 27 -23.92 -28.99 -6.85
CA LEU A 27 -22.47 -29.11 -6.71
C LEU A 27 -21.73 -28.47 -7.88
N ARG A 28 -22.32 -28.50 -9.07
CA ARG A 28 -21.80 -27.83 -10.28
C ARG A 28 -21.60 -26.34 -10.08
N ARG A 29 -22.49 -25.64 -9.34
CA ARG A 29 -22.32 -24.21 -9.05
C ARG A 29 -21.07 -23.96 -8.21
N ILE A 30 -20.85 -24.79 -7.18
CA ILE A 30 -19.66 -24.70 -6.33
C ILE A 30 -18.37 -25.01 -7.13
N ALA A 31 -18.40 -26.10 -7.91
CA ALA A 31 -17.26 -26.45 -8.74
C ALA A 31 -16.92 -25.36 -9.77
N LYS A 32 -17.93 -24.78 -10.44
CA LYS A 32 -17.74 -23.67 -11.39
C LYS A 32 -17.16 -22.44 -10.70
N LYS A 33 -17.66 -22.07 -9.50
CA LYS A 33 -17.13 -20.93 -8.73
C LYS A 33 -15.65 -21.13 -8.41
N ARG A 34 -15.25 -22.33 -7.95
CA ARG A 34 -13.85 -22.64 -7.63
C ARG A 34 -12.96 -22.66 -8.87
N ALA A 35 -13.45 -23.21 -10.00
CA ALA A 35 -12.72 -23.21 -11.26
C ALA A 35 -12.49 -21.77 -11.76
N ASN A 36 -13.50 -20.90 -11.66
CA ASN A 36 -13.36 -19.48 -12.01
C ASN A 36 -12.33 -18.80 -11.09
N GLN A 37 -12.41 -19.01 -9.77
CA GLN A 37 -11.44 -18.44 -8.83
C GLN A 37 -10.00 -18.87 -9.13
N LEU A 38 -9.78 -20.15 -9.47
CA LEU A 38 -8.45 -20.64 -9.87
C LEU A 38 -8.01 -20.01 -11.20
N PHE A 39 -8.93 -19.87 -12.14
CA PHE A 39 -8.67 -19.19 -13.40
C PHE A 39 -8.29 -17.74 -13.19
N ASP A 40 -8.99 -17.00 -12.31
CA ASP A 40 -8.69 -15.60 -11.99
C ASP A 40 -7.28 -15.45 -11.37
N VAL A 41 -6.88 -16.38 -10.50
CA VAL A 41 -5.52 -16.41 -9.95
C VAL A 41 -4.49 -16.64 -11.07
N MET A 42 -4.75 -17.59 -11.97
CA MET A 42 -3.87 -17.88 -13.11
C MET A 42 -3.79 -16.71 -14.08
N ALA A 43 -4.91 -16.06 -14.38
CA ALA A 43 -5.00 -15.00 -15.37
C ALA A 43 -4.70 -13.60 -14.82
N GLY A 44 -4.55 -13.46 -13.50
CA GLY A 44 -4.39 -12.18 -12.81
C GLY A 44 -3.27 -11.31 -13.35
N PHE A 45 -2.16 -11.92 -13.78
CA PHE A 45 -1.06 -11.18 -14.41
C PHE A 45 -1.46 -10.54 -15.75
N VAL A 46 -2.38 -11.16 -16.51
CA VAL A 46 -2.92 -10.57 -17.76
C VAL A 46 -3.87 -9.43 -17.42
N TYR A 47 -4.73 -9.61 -16.43
CA TYR A 47 -5.69 -8.58 -15.99
C TYR A 47 -4.99 -7.30 -15.53
N SER A 48 -3.90 -7.45 -14.79
CA SER A 48 -3.09 -6.31 -14.35
C SER A 48 -2.40 -5.58 -15.52
N GLN A 49 -1.99 -6.30 -16.57
CA GLN A 49 -1.42 -5.68 -17.77
C GLN A 49 -2.47 -4.96 -18.62
N ILE A 50 -3.71 -5.47 -18.68
CA ILE A 50 -4.85 -4.77 -19.31
C ILE A 50 -5.11 -3.44 -18.59
N LEU A 51 -5.17 -3.47 -17.24
CA LEU A 51 -5.32 -2.28 -16.42
C LEU A 51 -4.21 -1.24 -16.70
N LEU A 52 -2.95 -1.69 -16.68
CA LEU A 52 -1.79 -0.84 -16.97
C LEU A 52 -1.87 -0.21 -18.39
N ALA A 53 -2.26 -0.98 -19.39
CA ALA A 53 -2.43 -0.47 -20.74
C ALA A 53 -3.54 0.59 -20.81
N CYS A 54 -4.67 0.37 -20.14
CA CYS A 54 -5.75 1.36 -20.05
C CYS A 54 -5.30 2.67 -19.39
N ILE A 55 -4.46 2.59 -18.35
CA ILE A 55 -3.88 3.75 -17.67
C ILE A 55 -2.93 4.49 -18.61
N ARG A 56 -1.97 3.81 -19.24
CA ARG A 56 -1.00 4.41 -20.15
C ARG A 56 -1.62 5.07 -21.38
N LEU A 57 -2.76 4.57 -21.83
CA LEU A 57 -3.56 5.18 -22.87
C LEU A 57 -4.52 6.27 -22.36
N ASN A 58 -4.49 6.56 -21.05
CA ASN A 58 -5.35 7.55 -20.40
C ASN A 58 -6.85 7.34 -20.65
N LEU A 59 -7.29 6.08 -20.84
CA LEU A 59 -8.64 5.74 -21.27
C LEU A 59 -9.71 6.25 -20.31
N PHE A 60 -9.48 6.12 -18.99
CA PHE A 60 -10.46 6.52 -17.96
C PHE A 60 -10.74 8.02 -18.02
N ASN A 61 -9.72 8.85 -18.18
CA ASN A 61 -9.89 10.29 -18.30
C ASN A 61 -10.50 10.69 -19.65
N HIS A 62 -10.23 9.95 -20.72
CA HIS A 62 -10.91 10.20 -22.00
C HIS A 62 -12.41 9.95 -21.90
N LEU A 63 -12.85 9.04 -21.03
CA LEU A 63 -14.24 8.64 -20.84
C LEU A 63 -14.96 9.40 -19.73
N LYS A 64 -14.29 10.30 -19.00
CA LYS A 64 -14.89 10.99 -17.83
C LYS A 64 -16.13 11.80 -18.16
N ASN A 65 -16.21 12.36 -19.36
CA ASN A 65 -17.32 13.20 -19.79
C ASN A 65 -18.41 12.42 -20.54
N GLY A 66 -18.32 11.10 -20.60
CA GLY A 66 -19.33 10.23 -21.20
C GLY A 66 -18.76 9.19 -22.15
N PRO A 67 -19.62 8.27 -22.61
CA PRO A 67 -19.23 7.17 -23.47
C PRO A 67 -18.80 7.62 -24.86
N LEU A 68 -17.74 7.03 -25.39
CA LEU A 68 -17.15 7.31 -26.70
C LEU A 68 -17.29 6.10 -27.64
N THR A 69 -17.32 6.35 -28.95
CA THR A 69 -17.21 5.31 -29.98
C THR A 69 -15.78 4.82 -30.10
N LEU A 70 -15.60 3.61 -30.65
CA LEU A 70 -14.27 3.06 -30.95
C LEU A 70 -13.41 4.05 -31.77
N GLU A 71 -13.99 4.68 -32.77
CA GLU A 71 -13.29 5.67 -33.63
C GLU A 71 -12.83 6.89 -32.84
N ALA A 72 -13.69 7.42 -31.95
CA ALA A 72 -13.34 8.55 -31.12
C ALA A 72 -12.21 8.22 -30.13
N ILE A 73 -12.17 7.00 -29.58
CA ILE A 73 -11.08 6.54 -28.69
C ILE A 73 -9.80 6.32 -29.52
N LYS A 74 -9.89 5.72 -30.71
CA LYS A 74 -8.75 5.52 -31.62
C LYS A 74 -8.03 6.86 -31.89
N ASN A 75 -8.79 7.90 -32.22
CA ASN A 75 -8.24 9.22 -32.51
C ASN A 75 -7.52 9.86 -31.31
N LYS A 76 -7.91 9.47 -30.07
CA LYS A 76 -7.25 9.97 -28.84
C LYS A 76 -6.02 9.13 -28.45
N CYS A 77 -6.04 7.81 -28.69
CA CYS A 77 -5.01 6.90 -28.23
C CYS A 77 -3.90 6.66 -29.25
N GLY A 78 -4.13 6.95 -30.54
CA GLY A 78 -3.14 6.75 -31.60
C GLY A 78 -2.84 5.27 -31.93
N LEU A 79 -3.65 4.33 -31.47
CA LEU A 79 -3.52 2.91 -31.77
C LEU A 79 -4.33 2.50 -33.00
N GLU A 80 -3.88 1.45 -33.67
CA GLU A 80 -4.66 0.83 -34.71
C GLU A 80 -5.97 0.24 -34.19
N GLN A 81 -7.01 0.19 -35.04
CA GLN A 81 -8.37 -0.16 -34.61
C GLN A 81 -8.48 -1.56 -34.04
N ALA A 82 -7.83 -2.56 -34.65
CA ALA A 82 -7.96 -3.95 -34.21
C ALA A 82 -7.35 -4.20 -32.81
N PRO A 83 -6.08 -3.82 -32.51
CA PRO A 83 -5.53 -3.98 -31.17
C PRO A 83 -6.24 -3.11 -30.13
N LEU A 84 -6.68 -1.89 -30.50
CA LEU A 84 -7.46 -1.08 -29.57
C LEU A 84 -8.79 -1.75 -29.21
N LYS A 85 -9.52 -2.26 -30.22
CA LYS A 85 -10.78 -2.97 -29.94
C LYS A 85 -10.56 -4.18 -29.04
N GLN A 86 -9.50 -4.96 -29.26
CA GLN A 86 -9.15 -6.09 -28.40
C GLN A 86 -8.91 -5.66 -26.96
N LEU A 87 -8.19 -4.56 -26.73
CA LEU A 87 -7.97 -4.00 -25.39
C LEU A 87 -9.28 -3.53 -24.74
N LEU A 88 -10.13 -2.83 -25.48
CA LEU A 88 -11.41 -2.33 -24.95
C LEU A 88 -12.35 -3.49 -24.60
N ASP A 89 -12.45 -4.51 -25.45
CA ASP A 89 -13.26 -5.69 -25.16
C ASP A 89 -12.74 -6.43 -23.92
N ALA A 90 -11.42 -6.56 -23.78
CA ALA A 90 -10.79 -7.14 -22.60
C ALA A 90 -11.07 -6.31 -21.35
N ALA A 91 -10.97 -4.99 -21.43
CA ALA A 91 -11.28 -4.09 -20.33
C ALA A 91 -12.78 -4.16 -19.90
N VAL A 92 -13.69 -4.35 -20.87
CA VAL A 92 -15.10 -4.61 -20.57
C VAL A 92 -15.29 -5.94 -19.84
N SER A 93 -14.57 -6.99 -20.22
CA SER A 93 -14.70 -8.32 -19.60
C SER A 93 -14.27 -8.38 -18.13
N ILE A 94 -13.48 -7.40 -17.67
CA ILE A 94 -13.00 -7.29 -16.29
C ILE A 94 -13.54 -6.03 -15.56
N ASP A 95 -14.71 -5.54 -15.98
CA ASP A 95 -15.42 -4.41 -15.37
C ASP A 95 -14.66 -3.06 -15.30
N LEU A 96 -13.56 -2.91 -16.04
CA LEU A 96 -12.87 -1.62 -16.17
C LEU A 96 -13.64 -0.67 -17.08
N LEU A 97 -14.27 -1.19 -18.13
CA LEU A 97 -15.14 -0.48 -19.05
C LEU A 97 -16.49 -1.17 -19.12
N GLU A 98 -17.45 -0.49 -19.74
CA GLU A 98 -18.80 -1.04 -19.96
C GLU A 98 -19.32 -0.59 -21.34
N ILE A 99 -20.04 -1.48 -22.03
CA ILE A 99 -20.73 -1.14 -23.27
C ILE A 99 -22.00 -0.36 -22.95
N ARG A 100 -22.15 0.80 -23.55
CA ARG A 100 -23.32 1.69 -23.49
C ARG A 100 -24.11 1.65 -24.79
N SER A 101 -25.19 2.42 -24.84
CA SER A 101 -26.02 2.54 -26.03
C SER A 101 -25.20 2.88 -27.28
N ASN A 102 -25.62 2.40 -28.44
CA ASN A 102 -24.96 2.56 -29.74
C ASN A 102 -23.50 2.05 -29.76
N GLN A 103 -23.22 0.94 -29.07
CA GLN A 103 -21.89 0.29 -29.04
C GLN A 103 -20.78 1.25 -28.57
N LYS A 104 -21.08 2.22 -27.74
CA LYS A 104 -20.10 3.12 -27.14
C LYS A 104 -19.48 2.47 -25.90
N PHE A 105 -18.20 2.77 -25.65
CA PHE A 105 -17.49 2.39 -24.44
C PHE A 105 -17.63 3.48 -23.38
N GLY A 106 -17.96 3.10 -22.17
CA GLY A 106 -18.03 3.97 -21.01
C GLY A 106 -17.26 3.40 -19.83
N LEU A 107 -17.18 4.13 -18.74
CA LEU A 107 -16.54 3.69 -17.52
C LEU A 107 -17.28 2.50 -16.90
N GLY A 108 -16.57 1.45 -16.57
CA GLY A 108 -17.05 0.32 -15.76
C GLY A 108 -16.93 0.60 -14.26
N LYS A 109 -17.42 -0.33 -13.44
CA LYS A 109 -17.42 -0.20 -11.97
C LYS A 109 -16.03 -0.07 -11.39
N LEU A 110 -15.04 -0.79 -11.94
CA LEU A 110 -13.64 -0.76 -11.50
C LEU A 110 -12.83 0.37 -12.18
N GLY A 111 -13.28 0.87 -13.32
CA GLY A 111 -12.59 1.94 -14.03
C GLY A 111 -12.99 3.35 -13.54
N ALA A 112 -14.22 3.53 -13.08
CA ALA A 112 -14.70 4.84 -12.62
C ALA A 112 -13.86 5.45 -11.48
N PRO A 113 -13.40 4.71 -10.45
CA PRO A 113 -12.53 5.25 -9.40
C PRO A 113 -11.15 5.70 -9.87
N LEU A 114 -10.73 5.37 -11.09
CA LEU A 114 -9.42 5.72 -11.65
C LEU A 114 -9.42 7.08 -12.37
N VAL A 115 -10.61 7.67 -12.57
CA VAL A 115 -10.74 8.98 -13.19
C VAL A 115 -10.10 10.05 -12.31
N GLU A 116 -9.14 10.80 -12.87
CA GLU A 116 -8.41 11.87 -12.16
C GLU A 116 -7.79 11.44 -10.82
N ASN A 117 -7.60 10.13 -10.62
CA ASN A 117 -7.00 9.57 -9.40
C ASN A 117 -5.51 9.28 -9.61
N SER A 118 -4.70 10.33 -9.49
CA SER A 118 -3.25 10.24 -9.65
C SER A 118 -2.59 9.25 -8.69
N ALA A 119 -3.16 9.07 -7.49
CA ALA A 119 -2.63 8.16 -6.48
C ALA A 119 -2.74 6.69 -6.92
N LEU A 120 -3.91 6.25 -7.35
CA LEU A 120 -4.08 4.89 -7.88
C LEU A 120 -3.29 4.67 -9.15
N VAL A 121 -3.24 5.67 -10.04
CA VAL A 121 -2.43 5.60 -11.27
C VAL A 121 -0.95 5.41 -10.94
N ALA A 122 -0.38 6.21 -10.04
CA ALA A 122 1.02 6.10 -9.63
C ALA A 122 1.33 4.73 -8.99
N MET A 123 0.43 4.20 -8.15
CA MET A 123 0.59 2.86 -7.57
C MET A 123 0.59 1.77 -8.63
N ILE A 124 -0.31 1.83 -9.62
CA ILE A 124 -0.38 0.83 -10.69
C ILE A 124 0.86 0.90 -11.59
N GLU A 125 1.33 2.08 -11.93
CA GLU A 125 2.58 2.27 -12.69
C GLU A 125 3.80 1.74 -11.91
N HIS A 126 3.86 1.97 -10.61
CA HIS A 126 4.92 1.46 -9.76
C HIS A 126 5.03 -0.07 -9.77
N HIS A 127 3.92 -0.80 -9.95
CA HIS A 127 3.95 -2.27 -10.03
C HIS A 127 4.79 -2.82 -11.18
N THR A 128 5.11 -2.02 -12.19
CA THR A 128 6.02 -2.46 -13.27
C THR A 128 7.38 -2.88 -12.74
N VAL A 129 7.87 -2.23 -11.69
CA VAL A 129 9.14 -2.57 -11.01
C VAL A 129 9.03 -3.91 -10.29
N LEU A 130 7.90 -4.14 -9.61
CA LEU A 130 7.63 -5.40 -8.91
C LEU A 130 7.46 -6.58 -9.88
N TYR A 131 6.81 -6.37 -11.05
CA TYR A 131 6.66 -7.42 -12.05
C TYR A 131 8.00 -7.99 -12.54
N GLU A 132 9.02 -7.13 -12.68
CA GLU A 132 10.35 -7.58 -13.06
C GLU A 132 10.97 -8.51 -12.01
N ASP A 133 10.82 -8.19 -10.73
CA ASP A 133 11.35 -8.98 -9.62
C ASP A 133 10.57 -10.29 -9.39
N LEU A 134 9.27 -10.29 -9.70
CA LEU A 134 8.41 -11.48 -9.63
C LEU A 134 8.47 -12.39 -10.85
N ARG A 135 9.22 -12.04 -11.89
CA ARG A 135 9.36 -12.84 -13.11
C ARG A 135 9.81 -14.28 -12.82
N ASP A 136 10.69 -14.46 -11.84
CA ASP A 136 11.08 -15.77 -11.32
C ASP A 136 10.91 -15.80 -9.80
N PRO A 137 9.72 -16.22 -9.32
CA PRO A 137 9.41 -16.21 -7.89
C PRO A 137 10.28 -17.16 -7.08
N LEU A 138 10.85 -18.21 -7.67
CA LEU A 138 11.72 -19.15 -6.97
C LEU A 138 13.11 -18.54 -6.71
N LEU A 139 13.62 -17.72 -7.62
CA LEU A 139 14.85 -16.96 -7.39
C LEU A 139 14.64 -15.95 -6.26
N LEU A 140 13.50 -15.26 -6.24
CA LEU A 140 13.16 -14.34 -5.16
C LEU A 140 13.06 -15.06 -3.80
N LEU A 141 12.25 -16.13 -3.71
CA LEU A 141 12.05 -16.92 -2.49
C LEU A 141 13.35 -17.53 -1.95
N SER A 142 14.25 -17.95 -2.82
CA SER A 142 15.54 -18.53 -2.42
C SER A 142 16.61 -17.49 -2.04
N GLY A 143 16.29 -16.19 -2.11
CA GLY A 143 17.26 -15.10 -1.88
C GLY A 143 18.38 -15.01 -2.93
N LYS A 144 18.23 -15.71 -4.06
CA LYS A 144 19.24 -15.75 -5.13
C LYS A 144 19.06 -14.68 -6.19
N LEU A 145 17.92 -13.97 -6.18
CA LEU A 145 17.66 -12.87 -7.10
C LEU A 145 18.60 -11.69 -6.76
N LYS A 146 19.52 -11.43 -7.67
CA LYS A 146 20.45 -10.29 -7.57
C LYS A 146 19.86 -9.07 -8.27
N ASN A 147 20.24 -7.87 -7.81
CA ASN A 147 19.86 -6.61 -8.44
C ASN A 147 18.35 -6.41 -8.54
N LYS A 148 17.61 -6.70 -7.44
CA LYS A 148 16.19 -6.47 -7.36
C LYS A 148 15.85 -5.02 -7.71
N LYS A 149 14.89 -4.83 -8.59
CA LYS A 149 14.47 -3.51 -9.06
C LYS A 149 13.75 -2.72 -7.98
N LEU A 150 12.91 -3.42 -7.22
CA LEU A 150 12.16 -2.81 -6.13
C LEU A 150 13.09 -2.36 -4.98
N GLU A 151 14.10 -3.15 -4.62
CA GLU A 151 15.13 -2.77 -3.65
C GLU A 151 15.86 -1.48 -4.08
N LYS A 152 16.19 -1.38 -5.35
CA LYS A 152 16.83 -0.18 -5.90
C LYS A 152 15.91 1.03 -6.00
N PHE A 153 14.60 0.82 -6.09
CA PHE A 153 13.62 1.90 -6.13
C PHE A 153 13.52 2.64 -4.78
N TRP A 154 13.71 1.92 -3.65
CA TRP A 154 13.61 2.47 -2.31
C TRP A 154 14.97 2.98 -1.81
N PRO A 155 15.19 4.31 -1.74
CA PRO A 155 16.54 4.87 -1.49
C PRO A 155 17.09 4.59 -0.09
N TYR A 156 16.25 4.23 0.89
CA TYR A 156 16.66 3.96 2.28
C TYR A 156 16.79 2.45 2.60
N VAL A 157 16.61 1.58 1.62
CA VAL A 157 16.62 0.13 1.84
C VAL A 157 18.04 -0.42 1.83
N SER A 158 18.96 0.13 1.03
CA SER A 158 20.32 -0.34 0.95
C SER A 158 21.14 0.03 2.17
N ASN A 159 21.85 -0.97 2.74
CA ASN A 159 22.71 -0.81 3.93
C ASN A 159 24.12 -0.33 3.61
N ASP A 160 24.51 -0.22 2.34
CA ASP A 160 25.87 0.05 1.96
C ASP A 160 26.17 1.54 2.01
N LEU A 161 27.29 1.87 2.66
CA LEU A 161 27.85 3.24 2.70
C LEU A 161 28.16 3.78 1.29
N GLU A 162 28.24 2.91 0.29
CA GLU A 162 28.36 3.26 -1.13
C GLU A 162 27.08 3.86 -1.71
N ASP A 163 25.94 3.64 -1.08
CA ASP A 163 24.64 4.13 -1.53
C ASP A 163 24.30 5.58 -1.16
N GLN A 164 25.21 6.31 -0.52
CA GLN A 164 25.12 7.78 -0.53
C GLN A 164 25.19 8.36 -1.96
N GLU A 165 25.73 7.59 -2.91
CA GLU A 165 25.61 7.90 -4.35
C GLU A 165 24.21 7.69 -4.90
N SER A 166 23.42 6.77 -4.36
CA SER A 166 22.05 6.51 -4.79
C SER A 166 21.09 7.65 -4.41
N LEU A 167 21.37 8.38 -3.34
CA LEU A 167 20.66 9.62 -2.98
C LEU A 167 21.00 10.79 -3.91
N LYS A 168 22.07 10.66 -4.74
CA LYS A 168 22.45 11.65 -5.77
C LYS A 168 21.77 11.38 -7.11
N ASP A 169 21.14 10.21 -7.30
CA ASP A 169 20.35 9.90 -8.48
C ASP A 169 19.01 10.63 -8.39
N GLN A 170 18.96 11.84 -8.93
CA GLN A 170 17.79 12.73 -8.88
C GLN A 170 16.53 12.08 -9.47
N ASP A 171 16.66 11.21 -10.46
CA ASP A 171 15.51 10.55 -11.09
C ASP A 171 14.89 9.48 -10.18
N ARG A 172 15.71 8.75 -9.43
CA ARG A 172 15.24 7.76 -8.44
C ARG A 172 14.55 8.43 -7.25
N VAL A 173 15.21 9.44 -6.67
CA VAL A 173 14.65 10.23 -5.56
C VAL A 173 13.34 10.88 -5.98
N LYS A 174 13.26 11.40 -7.20
CA LYS A 174 12.05 11.99 -7.74
C LYS A 174 10.93 10.94 -7.90
N GLY A 175 11.20 9.80 -8.54
CA GLY A 175 10.20 8.74 -8.71
C GLY A 175 9.63 8.23 -7.38
N TYR A 176 10.49 8.05 -6.38
CA TYR A 176 10.09 7.73 -5.02
C TYR A 176 9.24 8.84 -4.39
N SER A 177 9.71 10.08 -4.44
CA SER A 177 9.01 11.23 -3.87
C SER A 177 7.64 11.45 -4.52
N ASP A 178 7.54 11.28 -5.83
CA ASP A 178 6.27 11.40 -6.57
C ASP A 178 5.29 10.30 -6.15
N LEU A 179 5.73 9.06 -5.99
CA LEU A 179 4.89 7.96 -5.51
C LEU A 179 4.41 8.22 -4.08
N MET A 180 5.30 8.61 -3.18
CA MET A 180 4.97 8.87 -1.76
C MET A 180 4.03 10.06 -1.62
N SER A 181 4.34 11.19 -2.26
CA SER A 181 3.50 12.39 -2.20
C SER A 181 2.11 12.16 -2.76
N THR A 182 1.97 11.27 -3.75
CA THR A 182 0.70 10.99 -4.42
C THR A 182 -0.12 9.91 -3.71
N SER A 183 0.52 8.89 -3.13
CA SER A 183 -0.18 7.75 -2.48
C SER A 183 -0.45 7.95 -0.99
N LEU A 184 0.43 8.66 -0.28
CA LEU A 184 0.30 8.88 1.16
C LEU A 184 -0.98 9.65 1.58
N PRO A 185 -1.50 10.62 0.80
CA PRO A 185 -2.78 11.27 1.13
C PRO A 185 -3.94 10.29 1.36
N LEU A 186 -4.01 9.21 0.58
CA LEU A 186 -5.07 8.19 0.76
C LEU A 186 -5.00 7.50 2.12
N VAL A 187 -3.78 7.20 2.58
CA VAL A 187 -3.56 6.61 3.91
C VAL A 187 -3.80 7.65 5.00
N ALA A 188 -3.31 8.88 4.81
CA ALA A 188 -3.48 9.97 5.75
C ALA A 188 -4.97 10.26 6.00
N ASP A 189 -5.79 10.31 4.95
CA ASP A 189 -7.23 10.55 5.05
C ASP A 189 -7.93 9.46 5.87
N GLN A 190 -7.54 8.21 5.72
CA GLN A 190 -8.09 7.10 6.50
C GLN A 190 -7.73 7.21 7.98
N VAL A 191 -6.46 7.50 8.28
CA VAL A 191 -5.99 7.64 9.67
C VAL A 191 -6.67 8.83 10.33
N VAL A 192 -6.79 9.96 9.62
CA VAL A 192 -7.45 11.18 10.12
C VAL A 192 -8.95 10.94 10.35
N SER A 193 -9.60 10.13 9.51
CA SER A 193 -11.01 9.74 9.71
C SER A 193 -11.19 8.77 10.88
N ALA A 194 -10.20 7.92 11.16
CA ALA A 194 -10.27 6.90 12.19
C ALA A 194 -10.01 7.43 13.61
N TYR A 195 -9.36 8.59 13.74
CA TYR A 195 -8.94 9.11 15.04
C TYR A 195 -9.12 10.63 15.17
N ASP A 196 -9.58 11.07 16.36
CA ASP A 196 -9.74 12.49 16.69
C ASP A 196 -8.44 13.06 17.32
N PHE A 197 -7.64 13.72 16.51
CA PHE A 197 -6.37 14.34 16.90
C PHE A 197 -6.53 15.56 17.80
N SER A 198 -7.70 16.19 17.86
CA SER A 198 -7.96 17.38 18.68
C SER A 198 -7.87 17.13 20.20
N LYS A 199 -7.85 15.85 20.60
CA LYS A 199 -7.68 15.41 22.00
C LYS A 199 -6.26 15.58 22.51
N HIS A 200 -5.31 15.88 21.63
CA HIS A 200 -3.90 15.97 21.93
C HIS A 200 -3.40 17.41 21.84
N ARG A 201 -2.31 17.68 22.54
CA ARG A 201 -1.63 18.97 22.53
C ARG A 201 -0.52 19.01 21.49
N CYS A 202 0.26 17.93 21.39
CA CYS A 202 1.42 17.87 20.52
C CYS A 202 1.57 16.48 19.90
N LEU A 203 1.69 16.44 18.57
CA LEU A 203 1.89 15.25 17.76
C LEU A 203 3.34 15.20 17.26
N LEU A 204 4.01 14.08 17.45
CA LEU A 204 5.28 13.75 16.78
C LEU A 204 5.06 12.64 15.75
N ASP A 205 5.30 12.93 14.48
CA ASP A 205 5.26 11.96 13.40
C ASP A 205 6.68 11.43 13.14
N VAL A 206 6.92 10.15 13.45
CA VAL A 206 8.23 9.49 13.33
C VAL A 206 8.29 8.70 12.02
N GLY A 207 9.30 9.00 11.20
CA GLY A 207 9.37 8.49 9.83
C GLY A 207 8.34 9.16 8.91
N GLY A 208 7.98 10.42 9.20
CA GLY A 208 6.89 11.13 8.53
C GLY A 208 7.23 11.69 7.15
N GLY A 209 8.41 11.39 6.61
CA GLY A 209 8.81 11.79 5.27
C GLY A 209 8.77 13.31 5.07
N GLN A 210 8.07 13.75 4.06
CA GLN A 210 7.89 15.18 3.76
C GLN A 210 6.72 15.84 4.53
N GLY A 211 6.20 15.20 5.58
CA GLY A 211 5.16 15.75 6.44
C GLY A 211 3.76 15.76 5.84
N THR A 212 3.49 14.98 4.81
CA THR A 212 2.16 14.91 4.14
C THR A 212 1.06 14.54 5.13
N PHE A 213 1.33 13.61 6.05
CA PHE A 213 0.38 13.24 7.10
C PHE A 213 0.10 14.42 8.06
N LEU A 214 1.14 15.10 8.53
CA LEU A 214 1.00 16.26 9.43
C LEU A 214 0.21 17.41 8.80
N LYS A 215 0.35 17.63 7.50
CA LYS A 215 -0.47 18.58 6.75
C LYS A 215 -1.95 18.19 6.79
N ARG A 216 -2.23 16.90 6.62
CA ARG A 216 -3.62 16.41 6.64
C ARG A 216 -4.24 16.50 8.02
N VAL A 217 -3.48 16.19 9.08
CA VAL A 217 -3.91 16.36 10.48
C VAL A 217 -4.21 17.82 10.78
N HIS A 218 -3.43 18.77 10.24
CA HIS A 218 -3.66 20.20 10.44
C HIS A 218 -5.04 20.66 9.97
N LEU A 219 -5.52 20.15 8.87
CA LEU A 219 -6.85 20.53 8.34
C LEU A 219 -7.98 20.15 9.32
N GLN A 220 -7.81 19.05 10.06
CA GLN A 220 -8.79 18.62 11.07
C GLN A 220 -8.55 19.27 12.44
N SER A 221 -7.29 19.46 12.81
CA SER A 221 -6.88 19.89 14.14
C SER A 221 -5.83 21.02 14.07
N PRO A 222 -6.24 22.25 13.68
CA PRO A 222 -5.30 23.34 13.39
C PRO A 222 -4.56 23.87 14.63
N ARG A 223 -5.04 23.58 15.85
CA ARG A 223 -4.41 24.01 17.12
C ARG A 223 -3.36 23.03 17.64
N LEU A 224 -3.29 21.83 17.07
CA LEU A 224 -2.35 20.80 17.46
C LEU A 224 -0.92 21.20 17.09
N GLU A 225 -0.01 21.23 18.09
CA GLU A 225 1.42 21.37 17.79
C GLU A 225 1.90 20.14 17.02
N ARG A 226 2.75 20.37 16.01
CA ARG A 226 3.21 19.32 15.09
C ARG A 226 4.73 19.24 15.06
N MET A 227 5.25 18.04 15.24
CA MET A 227 6.66 17.73 15.14
C MET A 227 6.88 16.62 14.11
N LEU A 228 7.91 16.75 13.29
CA LEU A 228 8.36 15.77 12.32
C LEU A 228 9.73 15.25 12.71
N PHE A 229 9.91 13.93 12.71
CA PHE A 229 11.22 13.30 12.87
C PHE A 229 11.47 12.33 11.72
N ASP A 230 12.56 12.52 10.99
CA ASP A 230 13.02 11.63 9.92
C ASP A 230 14.54 11.79 9.70
N LEU A 231 15.12 11.02 8.78
CA LEU A 231 16.52 11.12 8.41
C LEU A 231 16.88 12.57 7.98
N PRO A 232 18.10 13.04 8.29
CA PRO A 232 18.48 14.43 8.03
C PRO A 232 18.28 14.89 6.59
N GLY A 233 18.57 14.04 5.60
CA GLY A 233 18.34 14.37 4.19
C GLY A 233 16.86 14.51 3.82
N VAL A 234 15.99 13.75 4.46
CA VAL A 234 14.53 13.78 4.24
C VAL A 234 13.91 15.04 4.85
N VAL A 235 14.29 15.36 6.10
CA VAL A 235 13.75 16.54 6.80
C VAL A 235 14.21 17.86 6.20
N ASN A 236 15.40 17.91 5.58
CA ASN A 236 15.84 19.11 4.86
C ASN A 236 14.89 19.42 3.68
N LEU A 237 14.52 18.41 2.89
CA LEU A 237 13.54 18.58 1.81
C LEU A 237 12.14 18.96 2.35
N ALA A 238 11.74 18.36 3.48
CA ALA A 238 10.49 18.71 4.14
C ALA A 238 10.48 20.17 4.61
N ALA A 239 11.58 20.64 5.24
CA ALA A 239 11.72 22.01 5.71
C ALA A 239 11.63 23.03 4.58
N GLU A 240 12.28 22.77 3.44
CA GLU A 240 12.17 23.63 2.24
C GLU A 240 10.71 23.72 1.76
N ASN A 241 10.00 22.60 1.71
CA ASN A 241 8.58 22.56 1.33
C ASN A 241 7.68 23.30 2.33
N PHE A 242 7.98 23.24 3.64
CA PHE A 242 7.23 23.96 4.68
C PHE A 242 7.46 25.48 4.62
N LEU A 243 8.67 25.91 4.33
CA LEU A 243 8.98 27.33 4.15
C LEU A 243 8.23 27.96 2.97
N ALA A 244 7.96 27.16 1.92
CA ALA A 244 7.19 27.61 0.77
C ALA A 244 5.69 27.80 1.03
N ASN A 245 5.15 27.19 2.13
CA ASN A 245 3.73 27.21 2.49
C ASN A 245 3.53 27.75 3.90
N SER A 246 2.88 28.89 4.03
CA SER A 246 2.70 29.60 5.32
C SER A 246 2.02 28.77 6.42
N GLU A 247 1.10 27.88 6.04
CA GLU A 247 0.36 27.02 7.00
C GLU A 247 1.23 25.90 7.61
N ASP A 248 2.32 25.53 6.92
CA ASP A 248 3.21 24.47 7.33
C ASP A 248 4.40 24.96 8.16
N GLN A 249 4.64 26.27 8.23
CA GLN A 249 5.78 26.87 8.95
C GLN A 249 5.78 26.59 10.47
N SER A 250 4.63 26.18 11.02
CA SER A 250 4.50 25.80 12.45
C SER A 250 4.98 24.39 12.78
N ILE A 251 5.37 23.60 11.77
CA ILE A 251 5.88 22.24 11.99
C ILE A 251 7.33 22.31 12.45
N LYS A 252 7.61 21.78 13.63
CA LYS A 252 8.98 21.66 14.15
C LYS A 252 9.63 20.41 13.55
N VAL A 253 10.79 20.58 12.93
CA VAL A 253 11.47 19.50 12.19
C VAL A 253 12.73 19.06 12.91
N PHE A 254 12.90 17.74 13.06
CA PHE A 254 14.03 17.11 13.74
C PHE A 254 14.65 16.04 12.84
N GLY A 255 15.94 16.17 12.55
CA GLY A 255 16.69 15.18 11.77
C GLY A 255 17.41 14.19 12.67
N GLY A 256 17.28 12.89 12.40
CA GLY A 256 17.97 11.84 13.12
C GLY A 256 17.64 10.43 12.61
N ASP A 257 18.35 9.43 13.14
CA ASP A 257 18.07 8.02 12.91
C ASP A 257 17.36 7.45 14.14
N PHE A 258 16.06 7.16 14.04
CA PHE A 258 15.26 6.67 15.17
C PHE A 258 15.73 5.32 15.75
N PHE A 259 16.71 4.67 15.14
CA PHE A 259 17.39 3.49 15.70
C PHE A 259 18.60 3.84 16.56
N LYS A 260 19.14 5.06 16.44
CA LYS A 260 20.37 5.48 17.11
C LYS A 260 20.19 6.70 18.00
N ASP A 261 19.31 7.62 17.57
CA ASP A 261 19.13 8.91 18.20
C ASP A 261 17.91 8.92 19.11
N ASP A 262 17.95 9.72 20.16
CA ASP A 262 16.79 9.95 21.01
C ASP A 262 15.71 10.76 20.26
N LEU A 263 14.46 10.36 20.39
CA LEU A 263 13.34 11.10 19.82
C LEU A 263 13.08 12.40 20.61
N PRO A 264 12.63 13.47 19.94
CA PRO A 264 12.27 14.71 20.63
C PRO A 264 11.14 14.49 21.64
N SER A 265 11.28 15.10 22.80
CA SER A 265 10.30 15.05 23.89
C SER A 265 9.20 16.11 23.74
N GLY A 266 8.09 15.95 24.47
CA GLY A 266 7.00 16.92 24.55
C GLY A 266 5.73 16.55 23.79
N ALA A 267 5.76 15.55 22.94
CA ALA A 267 4.58 14.99 22.31
C ALA A 267 3.79 14.12 23.30
N ASP A 268 2.47 14.24 23.30
CA ASP A 268 1.54 13.36 24.01
C ASP A 268 0.89 12.33 23.06
N LEU A 269 1.10 12.50 21.76
CA LEU A 269 0.81 11.53 20.72
C LEU A 269 2.03 11.35 19.81
N ILE A 270 2.42 10.10 19.54
CA ILE A 270 3.41 9.77 18.51
C ILE A 270 2.72 8.92 17.45
N THR A 271 3.06 9.13 16.18
CA THR A 271 2.53 8.36 15.05
C THR A 271 3.61 7.61 14.30
N LEU A 272 3.28 6.41 13.85
CA LEU A 272 4.05 5.59 12.91
C LEU A 272 3.13 5.22 11.74
N ILE A 273 3.27 5.93 10.62
CA ILE A 273 2.43 5.74 9.44
C ILE A 273 3.23 5.06 8.34
N ARG A 274 3.01 3.76 8.15
CA ARG A 274 3.73 2.93 7.18
C ARG A 274 5.24 2.93 7.41
N VAL A 275 5.64 2.66 8.66
CA VAL A 275 7.05 2.65 9.07
C VAL A 275 7.51 1.25 9.49
N ILE A 276 6.76 0.58 10.40
CA ILE A 276 7.27 -0.63 11.03
C ILE A 276 7.26 -1.85 10.11
N PHE A 277 6.44 -1.86 9.06
CA PHE A 277 6.38 -2.98 8.12
C PHE A 277 7.66 -3.11 7.28
N ASP A 278 8.45 -2.03 7.14
CA ASP A 278 9.71 -2.00 6.41
C ASP A 278 10.91 -2.54 7.22
N HIS A 279 10.69 -2.93 8.49
CA HIS A 279 11.75 -3.34 9.40
C HIS A 279 11.53 -4.73 9.99
N ASP A 280 12.61 -5.41 10.37
CA ASP A 280 12.57 -6.66 11.13
C ASP A 280 12.11 -6.43 12.58
N ASP A 281 11.81 -7.53 13.29
CA ASP A 281 11.25 -7.45 14.65
C ASP A 281 12.20 -6.83 15.66
N GLU A 282 13.52 -7.03 15.53
CA GLU A 282 14.50 -6.47 16.46
C GLU A 282 14.58 -4.95 16.29
N ARG A 283 14.58 -4.47 15.06
CA ARG A 283 14.52 -3.03 14.78
C ARG A 283 13.22 -2.40 15.26
N VAL A 284 12.08 -3.09 15.04
CA VAL A 284 10.78 -2.61 15.53
C VAL A 284 10.78 -2.51 17.06
N LYS A 285 11.36 -3.48 17.78
CA LYS A 285 11.49 -3.39 19.23
C LYS A 285 12.35 -2.19 19.69
N ILE A 286 13.45 -1.89 18.98
CA ILE A 286 14.27 -0.72 19.28
C ILE A 286 13.46 0.56 19.11
N LEU A 287 12.75 0.70 17.98
CA LEU A 287 11.91 1.86 17.69
C LEU A 287 10.79 2.03 18.73
N LEU A 288 10.07 0.96 19.05
CA LEU A 288 9.01 0.99 20.06
C LEU A 288 9.54 1.38 21.46
N LYS A 289 10.75 0.93 21.84
CA LYS A 289 11.42 1.36 23.09
C LYS A 289 11.76 2.86 23.08
N SER A 290 12.29 3.37 21.97
CA SER A 290 12.59 4.79 21.81
C SER A 290 11.32 5.63 21.94
N ILE A 291 10.22 5.21 21.31
CA ILE A 291 8.92 5.87 21.39
C ILE A 291 8.36 5.81 22.82
N PHE A 292 8.40 4.65 23.48
CA PHE A 292 7.92 4.50 24.84
C PHE A 292 8.68 5.41 25.83
N LYS A 293 9.99 5.58 25.64
CA LYS A 293 10.83 6.52 26.41
C LYS A 293 10.45 7.98 26.17
N ALA A 294 10.10 8.35 24.94
CA ALA A 294 9.79 9.73 24.55
C ALA A 294 8.38 10.17 24.98
N LEU A 295 7.44 9.23 25.13
CA LEU A 295 6.07 9.51 25.55
C LEU A 295 5.96 9.75 27.05
N PRO A 296 5.13 10.72 27.50
CA PRO A 296 4.78 10.86 28.90
C PRO A 296 3.86 9.72 29.36
N THR A 297 3.72 9.57 30.68
CA THR A 297 2.72 8.66 31.25
C THR A 297 1.32 9.02 30.73
N GLY A 298 0.59 8.03 30.22
CA GLY A 298 -0.71 8.20 29.55
C GLY A 298 -0.61 8.69 28.10
N GLY A 299 0.60 8.91 27.59
CA GLY A 299 0.83 9.23 26.19
C GLY A 299 0.37 8.11 25.24
N LYS A 300 0.12 8.45 24.00
CA LYS A 300 -0.44 7.54 23.00
C LYS A 300 0.54 7.31 21.84
N LEU A 301 0.56 6.07 21.35
CA LEU A 301 1.19 5.71 20.07
C LEU A 301 0.10 5.25 19.11
N LEU A 302 0.01 5.88 17.95
CA LEU A 302 -0.85 5.47 16.86
C LEU A 302 0.01 4.83 15.76
N ILE A 303 -0.31 3.59 15.40
CA ILE A 303 0.34 2.83 14.34
C ILE A 303 -0.66 2.63 13.21
N ALA A 304 -0.28 2.97 11.98
CA ALA A 304 -1.10 2.71 10.80
C ALA A 304 -0.27 2.00 9.73
N GLU A 305 -0.59 0.73 9.50
CA GLU A 305 0.20 -0.18 8.65
C GLU A 305 -0.68 -1.09 7.80
N PRO A 306 -0.20 -1.53 6.63
CA PRO A 306 -0.76 -2.68 5.95
C PRO A 306 -0.49 -3.94 6.79
N MET A 307 -1.53 -4.53 7.36
CA MET A 307 -1.41 -5.72 8.22
C MET A 307 -1.33 -7.03 7.42
N ALA A 308 -0.72 -8.04 8.02
CA ALA A 308 -0.61 -9.39 7.42
C ALA A 308 -1.98 -10.04 7.19
N GLU A 309 -2.89 -9.83 8.13
CA GLU A 309 -4.26 -10.34 8.06
C GLU A 309 -5.23 -9.18 8.13
N THR A 310 -6.06 -9.07 7.10
CA THR A 310 -7.17 -8.12 7.05
C THR A 310 -8.43 -8.92 6.80
N PRO A 311 -9.41 -8.94 7.73
CA PRO A 311 -10.58 -9.82 7.62
C PRO A 311 -11.36 -9.68 6.30
N GLU A 312 -11.42 -8.47 5.77
CA GLU A 312 -12.16 -8.15 4.54
C GLU A 312 -11.37 -8.52 3.26
N HIS A 313 -10.04 -8.54 3.32
CA HIS A 313 -9.16 -8.82 2.19
C HIS A 313 -7.96 -9.70 2.57
N PRO A 314 -8.18 -10.99 2.93
CA PRO A 314 -7.13 -11.88 3.40
C PRO A 314 -5.89 -11.99 2.50
N PRO A 315 -6.01 -11.99 1.14
CA PRO A 315 -4.84 -12.14 0.28
C PRO A 315 -3.87 -10.98 0.32
N MET A 316 -4.30 -9.80 0.76
CA MET A 316 -3.51 -8.58 0.59
C MET A 316 -2.30 -8.53 1.51
N GLY A 317 -2.45 -8.90 2.78
CA GLY A 317 -1.36 -8.88 3.75
C GLY A 317 -0.25 -9.87 3.38
N HIS A 318 -0.49 -11.14 3.62
CA HIS A 318 0.52 -12.17 3.39
C HIS A 318 0.91 -12.35 1.91
N ALA A 319 -0.06 -12.33 1.00
CA ALA A 319 0.24 -12.57 -0.41
C ALA A 319 0.87 -11.33 -1.07
N TYR A 320 0.17 -10.19 -1.09
CA TYR A 320 0.67 -9.02 -1.80
C TYR A 320 1.83 -8.36 -1.05
N PHE A 321 1.64 -7.88 0.19
CA PHE A 321 2.70 -7.21 0.94
C PHE A 321 3.84 -8.15 1.34
N GLY A 322 3.57 -9.44 1.57
CA GLY A 322 4.62 -10.42 1.84
C GLY A 322 5.63 -10.53 0.70
N PHE A 323 5.15 -10.67 -0.53
CA PHE A 323 6.01 -10.72 -1.72
C PHE A 323 6.61 -9.36 -2.09
N TYR A 324 5.86 -8.27 -1.88
CA TYR A 324 6.36 -6.93 -2.10
C TYR A 324 7.57 -6.62 -1.22
N LEU A 325 7.46 -6.84 0.10
CA LEU A 325 8.55 -6.61 1.05
C LEU A 325 9.73 -7.56 0.84
N MET A 326 9.47 -8.79 0.42
CA MET A 326 10.53 -9.73 0.02
C MET A 326 11.30 -9.22 -1.21
N ALA A 327 10.63 -8.66 -2.21
CA ALA A 327 11.25 -8.02 -3.36
C ALA A 327 11.99 -6.74 -2.96
N MET A 328 11.44 -5.95 -2.06
CA MET A 328 12.09 -4.78 -1.47
C MET A 328 13.35 -5.17 -0.66
N GLY A 329 13.41 -6.40 -0.13
CA GLY A 329 14.58 -6.92 0.58
C GLY A 329 14.59 -6.67 2.07
N ARG A 330 13.57 -6.05 2.64
CA ARG A 330 13.43 -5.75 4.07
C ARG A 330 11.99 -5.84 4.54
N GLY A 331 11.85 -6.02 5.86
CA GLY A 331 10.58 -5.98 6.54
C GLY A 331 9.71 -7.21 6.32
N ARG A 332 8.55 -7.18 6.91
CA ARG A 332 7.49 -8.14 6.72
C ARG A 332 6.14 -7.58 7.16
N PRO A 333 5.03 -8.01 6.56
CA PRO A 333 3.73 -7.70 7.12
C PRO A 333 3.56 -8.43 8.46
N ARG A 334 2.90 -7.79 9.42
CA ARG A 334 2.60 -8.35 10.75
C ARG A 334 1.11 -8.39 10.99
N THR A 335 0.67 -9.36 11.78
CA THR A 335 -0.69 -9.37 12.31
C THR A 335 -0.82 -8.35 13.44
N VAL A 336 -2.05 -8.02 13.80
CA VAL A 336 -2.33 -7.16 14.97
C VAL A 336 -1.77 -7.79 16.24
N GLU A 337 -1.89 -9.12 16.39
CA GLU A 337 -1.38 -9.88 17.53
C GLU A 337 0.15 -9.81 17.62
N GLU A 338 0.86 -9.91 16.50
CA GLU A 338 2.32 -9.80 16.47
C GLU A 338 2.78 -8.40 16.89
N ILE A 339 2.14 -7.33 16.35
CA ILE A 339 2.46 -5.95 16.75
C ILE A 339 2.14 -5.73 18.23
N SER A 340 0.97 -6.22 18.68
CA SER A 340 0.56 -6.15 20.08
C SER A 340 1.56 -6.83 21.00
N HIS A 341 2.04 -8.01 20.64
CA HIS A 341 3.04 -8.73 21.41
C HIS A 341 4.36 -7.95 21.53
N LEU A 342 4.84 -7.37 20.43
CA LEU A 342 6.04 -6.52 20.43
C LEU A 342 5.87 -5.29 21.33
N ALA A 343 4.72 -4.62 21.24
CA ALA A 343 4.42 -3.41 22.00
C ALA A 343 4.24 -3.68 23.51
N LEU A 344 3.52 -4.76 23.87
CA LEU A 344 3.34 -5.18 25.26
C LEU A 344 4.69 -5.52 25.92
N HIS A 345 5.59 -6.16 25.17
CA HIS A 345 6.93 -6.50 25.67
C HIS A 345 7.77 -5.25 26.00
N VAL A 346 7.51 -4.12 25.34
CA VAL A 346 8.17 -2.83 25.59
C VAL A 346 7.55 -2.10 26.78
N GLY A 347 6.29 -2.35 27.11
CA GLY A 347 5.59 -1.74 28.24
C GLY A 347 4.32 -0.98 27.88
N PHE A 348 3.95 -0.93 26.61
CA PHE A 348 2.65 -0.40 26.18
C PHE A 348 1.50 -1.22 26.77
N LYS A 349 0.36 -0.58 26.95
CA LYS A 349 -0.87 -1.16 27.48
C LYS A 349 -2.03 -0.83 26.54
N ASN A 350 -3.19 -1.42 26.74
CA ASN A 350 -4.44 -1.08 26.09
C ASN A 350 -4.25 -0.83 24.58
N ILE A 351 -4.30 -1.91 23.81
CA ILE A 351 -4.15 -1.85 22.36
C ILE A 351 -5.55 -1.92 21.76
N ASP A 352 -5.98 -0.82 21.16
CA ASP A 352 -7.28 -0.70 20.53
C ASP A 352 -7.11 -0.71 19.01
N ILE A 353 -7.94 -1.49 18.33
CA ILE A 353 -8.05 -1.46 16.86
C ILE A 353 -9.08 -0.39 16.52
N LEU A 354 -8.67 0.64 15.81
CA LEU A 354 -9.57 1.68 15.37
C LEU A 354 -10.23 1.29 14.05
N HIS A 355 -11.50 1.62 13.90
CA HIS A 355 -12.22 1.38 12.64
C HIS A 355 -11.65 2.27 11.54
N SER A 356 -11.35 1.66 10.39
CA SER A 356 -10.93 2.33 9.17
C SER A 356 -11.87 1.92 8.05
N ASP A 357 -12.35 2.88 7.26
CA ASP A 357 -13.27 2.64 6.14
C ASP A 357 -12.65 1.77 5.03
N MET A 358 -11.32 1.77 4.93
CA MET A 358 -10.58 0.97 3.95
C MET A 358 -9.33 0.35 4.60
N PRO A 359 -9.47 -0.66 5.48
CA PRO A 359 -8.35 -1.29 6.20
C PRO A 359 -7.31 -1.91 5.27
N ILE A 360 -7.63 -2.00 3.99
CA ILE A 360 -6.77 -2.44 2.90
C ILE A 360 -5.46 -1.65 2.80
N ASN A 361 -5.50 -0.32 2.99
CA ASN A 361 -4.31 0.52 2.84
C ASN A 361 -3.54 0.67 4.16
N ALA A 362 -4.28 0.71 5.28
CA ALA A 362 -3.71 0.72 6.62
C ALA A 362 -4.78 0.35 7.65
N GLN A 363 -4.45 -0.59 8.52
CA GLN A 363 -5.18 -0.82 9.76
C GLN A 363 -4.58 0.05 10.86
N VAL A 364 -5.42 0.65 11.68
CA VAL A 364 -4.99 1.64 12.68
C VAL A 364 -5.06 1.03 14.07
N LEU A 365 -3.96 1.09 14.80
CA LEU A 365 -3.85 0.67 16.19
C LEU A 365 -3.54 1.88 17.08
N LEU A 366 -4.19 1.96 18.23
CA LEU A 366 -3.92 2.96 19.27
C LEU A 366 -3.43 2.25 20.53
N LEU A 367 -2.25 2.64 21.00
CA LEU A 367 -1.59 2.08 22.15
C LEU A 367 -1.40 3.16 23.22
N SER A 368 -1.32 2.78 24.51
CA SER A 368 -1.04 3.71 25.61
C SER A 368 0.16 3.25 26.45
N THR A 369 0.92 4.18 27.01
CA THR A 369 1.99 3.94 27.98
C THR A 369 1.47 3.60 29.37
#